data_a3abc6a7324ba903d83190bdb8474685
#
_entry.id   a3abc6a7324ba903d83190bdb8474685
#
_cell.length_a   1.000
_cell.length_b   1.000
_cell.length_c   1.000
_cell.angle_alpha   90.00
_cell.angle_beta   90.00
_cell.angle_gamma   90.00
#
_symmetry.space_group_name_H-M   'P 1'
#
loop_
_entity.id
_entity.type
_entity.pdbx_description
1 polymer ?
#
loop_
_entity_poly.entity_id
_entity_poly.type
_entity_poly.pdbx_seq_one_letter_code
_entity_poly.pdbx_strand_id
1 'polypeptide(L)'
;MKKVMTGRQIRVKALVRSIISYLEKHRVEMSGVEMTLRKLEKIDLSDDKLVDVKPKGTRHEKVLNQAIYEIKAQQLNEIANCLYSAKNDLVWLEDNSQYYQLGANLGSGYKNCNLHTLLIGPNSCGYQSDDFLLGVFMLGPRTLYRDHKHDAPELYLNLSDKSGWRFELGEWKDYPAGSLVWNEPGERHAARVYEQPFISIFAWLENINSPCQVLHFEDWEEIENSLSK
;
A
#
# COMPACT_ATOMS: atom_id res chain seq x y z
N MET A 1 -8.10 -32.67 12.90
CA MET A 1 -8.89 -32.39 11.68
C MET A 1 -8.29 -31.14 11.03
N LYS A 2 -7.95 -31.17 9.74
CA LYS A 2 -7.53 -29.94 9.02
C LYS A 2 -8.74 -29.00 8.92
N LYS A 3 -8.59 -27.74 9.33
CA LYS A 3 -9.61 -26.71 9.21
C LYS A 3 -9.87 -26.51 7.70
N VAL A 4 -11.12 -26.66 7.27
CA VAL A 4 -11.50 -26.37 5.87
C VAL A 4 -11.54 -24.84 5.73
N MET A 5 -10.73 -24.30 4.81
CA MET A 5 -10.73 -22.87 4.51
C MET A 5 -12.03 -22.44 3.84
N THR A 6 -12.52 -21.27 4.19
CA THR A 6 -13.61 -20.60 3.49
C THR A 6 -13.14 -20.08 2.13
N GLY A 7 -14.07 -19.83 1.21
CA GLY A 7 -13.75 -19.20 -0.09
C GLY A 7 -13.03 -17.85 0.06
N ARG A 8 -13.42 -17.06 1.09
CA ARG A 8 -12.73 -15.81 1.47
C ARG A 8 -11.26 -16.06 1.82
N GLN A 9 -11.00 -17.00 2.73
CA GLN A 9 -9.62 -17.30 3.17
C GLN A 9 -8.75 -17.78 2.01
N ILE A 10 -9.31 -18.55 1.06
CA ILE A 10 -8.59 -18.98 -0.14
C ILE A 10 -8.17 -17.78 -1.00
N ARG A 11 -9.07 -16.81 -1.23
CA ARG A 11 -8.77 -15.63 -2.06
C ARG A 11 -7.76 -14.69 -1.39
N VAL A 12 -7.89 -14.43 -0.08
CA VAL A 12 -6.92 -13.62 0.67
C VAL A 12 -5.53 -14.26 0.66
N LYS A 13 -5.45 -15.57 0.89
CA LYS A 13 -4.19 -16.32 0.82
C LYS A 13 -3.58 -16.27 -0.58
N ALA A 14 -4.39 -16.40 -1.64
CA ALA A 14 -3.91 -16.30 -3.01
C ALA A 14 -3.31 -14.92 -3.30
N LEU A 15 -3.94 -13.84 -2.81
CA LEU A 15 -3.39 -12.48 -2.95
C LEU A 15 -2.05 -12.34 -2.22
N VAL A 16 -1.94 -12.77 -0.96
CA VAL A 16 -0.67 -12.73 -0.21
C VAL A 16 0.42 -13.49 -0.96
N ARG A 17 0.13 -14.69 -1.46
CA ARG A 17 1.09 -15.52 -2.19
C ARG A 17 1.52 -14.91 -3.53
N SER A 18 0.61 -14.27 -4.26
CA SER A 18 0.95 -13.59 -5.52
C SER A 18 1.91 -12.41 -5.30
N ILE A 19 1.72 -11.67 -4.20
CA ILE A 19 2.64 -10.59 -3.80
C ILE A 19 4.01 -11.16 -3.45
N ILE A 20 4.08 -12.19 -2.60
CA ILE A 20 5.34 -12.85 -2.23
C ILE A 20 6.05 -13.37 -3.48
N SER A 21 5.33 -14.07 -4.37
CA SER A 21 5.88 -14.59 -5.62
C SER A 21 6.47 -13.50 -6.51
N TYR A 22 5.83 -12.33 -6.55
CA TYR A 22 6.37 -11.17 -7.26
C TYR A 22 7.67 -10.67 -6.61
N LEU A 23 7.67 -10.43 -5.31
CA LEU A 23 8.85 -9.97 -4.58
C LEU A 23 10.03 -10.94 -4.70
N GLU A 24 9.78 -12.26 -4.67
CA GLU A 24 10.82 -13.28 -4.87
C GLU A 24 11.54 -13.17 -6.21
N LYS A 25 10.81 -12.87 -7.29
CA LYS A 25 11.39 -12.67 -8.62
C LYS A 25 12.29 -11.43 -8.68
N HIS A 26 12.07 -10.46 -7.79
CA HIS A 26 12.78 -9.19 -7.72
C HIS A 26 13.71 -9.07 -6.50
N ARG A 27 13.99 -10.20 -5.82
CA ARG A 27 14.74 -10.26 -4.54
C ARG A 27 16.08 -9.53 -4.60
N VAL A 28 16.78 -9.62 -5.71
CA VAL A 28 18.14 -9.06 -5.87
C VAL A 28 18.18 -7.63 -6.41
N GLU A 29 17.05 -7.06 -6.75
CA GLU A 29 17.00 -5.74 -7.39
C GLU A 29 17.18 -4.60 -6.37
N MET A 30 16.79 -4.84 -5.11
CA MET A 30 16.78 -3.82 -4.07
C MET A 30 16.89 -4.44 -2.68
N SER A 31 17.70 -3.84 -1.80
CA SER A 31 17.86 -4.30 -0.42
C SER A 31 16.53 -4.35 0.35
N GLY A 32 15.65 -3.38 0.14
CA GLY A 32 14.32 -3.34 0.76
C GLY A 32 13.45 -4.55 0.42
N VAL A 33 13.56 -5.11 -0.80
CA VAL A 33 12.85 -6.34 -1.19
C VAL A 33 13.38 -7.53 -0.40
N GLU A 34 14.71 -7.68 -0.34
CA GLU A 34 15.33 -8.76 0.43
C GLU A 34 14.96 -8.66 1.92
N MET A 35 14.97 -7.46 2.50
CA MET A 35 14.57 -7.23 3.89
C MET A 35 13.10 -7.60 4.11
N THR A 36 12.21 -7.21 3.21
CA THR A 36 10.77 -7.54 3.25
C THR A 36 10.56 -9.06 3.21
N LEU A 37 11.22 -9.75 2.30
CA LEU A 37 11.13 -11.20 2.17
C LEU A 37 11.65 -11.93 3.41
N ARG A 38 12.74 -11.48 4.01
CA ARG A 38 13.25 -12.02 5.28
C ARG A 38 12.28 -11.85 6.45
N LYS A 39 11.49 -10.77 6.47
CA LYS A 39 10.40 -10.62 7.46
C LYS A 39 9.27 -11.59 7.18
N LEU A 40 8.86 -11.73 5.92
CA LEU A 40 7.81 -12.66 5.50
C LEU A 40 8.16 -14.12 5.78
N GLU A 41 9.42 -14.53 5.63
CA GLU A 41 9.92 -15.88 5.94
C GLU A 41 9.77 -16.25 7.43
N LYS A 42 9.65 -15.27 8.32
CA LYS A 42 9.47 -15.50 9.77
C LYS A 42 7.99 -15.60 10.17
N ILE A 43 7.07 -15.28 9.29
CA ILE A 43 5.63 -15.27 9.57
C ILE A 43 5.06 -16.65 9.21
N ASP A 44 4.33 -17.24 10.14
CA ASP A 44 3.61 -18.50 9.87
C ASP A 44 2.40 -18.24 8.97
N LEU A 45 2.57 -18.52 7.67
CA LEU A 45 1.54 -18.37 6.64
C LEU A 45 0.76 -19.69 6.39
N SER A 46 0.70 -20.57 7.37
CA SER A 46 -0.10 -21.80 7.29
C SER A 46 -1.61 -21.52 7.32
N ASP A 47 -2.40 -22.46 6.83
CA ASP A 47 -3.85 -22.28 6.62
C ASP A 47 -4.64 -22.06 7.91
N ASP A 48 -4.18 -22.60 9.02
CA ASP A 48 -4.80 -22.45 10.35
C ASP A 48 -4.54 -21.07 10.96
N LYS A 49 -3.54 -20.32 10.46
CA LYS A 49 -3.22 -18.96 10.89
C LYS A 49 -4.01 -17.89 10.16
N LEU A 50 -4.69 -18.24 9.07
CA LEU A 50 -5.59 -17.30 8.41
C LEU A 50 -6.74 -16.89 9.33
N VAL A 51 -6.85 -15.59 9.57
CA VAL A 51 -7.90 -15.03 10.43
C VAL A 51 -9.27 -15.11 9.75
N ASP A 52 -10.29 -15.23 10.54
CA ASP A 52 -11.69 -15.18 10.09
C ASP A 52 -12.30 -13.86 10.57
N VAL A 53 -12.34 -12.88 9.66
CA VAL A 53 -12.92 -11.55 9.94
C VAL A 53 -14.04 -11.25 8.97
N LYS A 54 -15.01 -10.44 9.40
CA LYS A 54 -16.07 -9.97 8.52
C LYS A 54 -15.51 -8.93 7.56
N PRO A 55 -15.71 -9.10 6.25
CA PRO A 55 -15.30 -8.09 5.26
C PRO A 55 -15.97 -6.75 5.53
N LYS A 56 -15.27 -5.67 5.18
CA LYS A 56 -15.79 -4.31 5.24
C LYS A 56 -15.53 -3.62 3.90
N GLY A 57 -16.59 -3.24 3.20
CA GLY A 57 -16.51 -2.45 1.98
C GLY A 57 -16.13 -0.99 2.24
N THR A 58 -16.16 -0.19 1.19
CA THR A 58 -15.79 1.23 1.21
C THR A 58 -16.80 2.08 0.43
N ARG A 59 -16.95 3.35 0.81
CA ARG A 59 -17.67 4.36 0.02
C ARG A 59 -16.98 4.69 -1.31
N HIS A 60 -15.67 4.37 -1.43
CA HIS A 60 -14.86 4.61 -2.62
C HIS A 60 -14.81 3.42 -3.58
N GLU A 61 -15.82 2.54 -3.56
CA GLU A 61 -15.86 1.31 -4.37
C GLU A 61 -15.63 1.57 -5.86
N LYS A 62 -16.19 2.64 -6.41
CA LYS A 62 -16.00 2.99 -7.83
C LYS A 62 -14.54 3.29 -8.16
N VAL A 63 -13.87 4.07 -7.30
CA VAL A 63 -12.45 4.44 -7.46
C VAL A 63 -11.57 3.20 -7.28
N LEU A 64 -11.87 2.35 -6.29
CA LEU A 64 -11.17 1.09 -6.07
C LEU A 64 -11.30 0.15 -7.28
N ASN A 65 -12.51 0.00 -7.82
CA ASN A 65 -12.74 -0.82 -9.00
C ASN A 65 -11.97 -0.29 -10.22
N GLN A 66 -11.94 1.02 -10.41
CA GLN A 66 -11.13 1.66 -11.45
C GLN A 66 -9.64 1.41 -11.23
N ALA A 67 -9.11 1.64 -10.02
CA ALA A 67 -7.71 1.42 -9.71
C ALA A 67 -7.27 -0.02 -10.00
N ILE A 68 -8.07 -1.02 -9.62
CA ILE A 68 -7.78 -2.43 -9.89
C ILE A 68 -7.88 -2.74 -11.39
N TYR A 69 -8.87 -2.18 -12.09
CA TYR A 69 -9.05 -2.37 -13.52
C TYR A 69 -7.89 -1.80 -14.34
N GLU A 70 -7.27 -0.72 -13.89
CA GLU A 70 -6.15 -0.05 -14.56
C GLU A 70 -4.77 -0.72 -14.31
N ILE A 71 -4.70 -1.79 -13.54
CA ILE A 71 -3.48 -2.61 -13.44
C ILE A 71 -3.31 -3.40 -14.72
N LYS A 72 -2.57 -2.87 -15.70
CA LYS A 72 -2.43 -3.43 -17.06
C LYS A 72 -1.08 -4.08 -17.34
N ALA A 73 -0.07 -3.81 -16.52
CA ALA A 73 1.26 -4.34 -16.73
C ALA A 73 1.29 -5.88 -16.62
N GLN A 74 1.78 -6.55 -17.63
CA GLN A 74 1.73 -8.02 -17.74
C GLN A 74 2.37 -8.72 -16.53
N GLN A 75 3.47 -8.19 -16.00
CA GLN A 75 4.15 -8.74 -14.83
C GLN A 75 3.31 -8.67 -13.54
N LEU A 76 2.26 -7.83 -13.50
CA LEU A 76 1.35 -7.65 -12.36
C LEU A 76 0.03 -8.44 -12.51
N ASN A 77 -0.19 -9.14 -13.60
CA ASN A 77 -1.47 -9.81 -13.89
C ASN A 77 -1.92 -10.77 -12.77
N GLU A 78 -1.00 -11.50 -12.16
CA GLU A 78 -1.32 -12.42 -11.08
C GLU A 78 -1.84 -11.67 -9.84
N ILE A 79 -1.14 -10.59 -9.43
CA ILE A 79 -1.57 -9.73 -8.32
C ILE A 79 -2.92 -9.07 -8.65
N ALA A 80 -3.08 -8.52 -9.84
CA ALA A 80 -4.32 -7.86 -10.29
C ALA A 80 -5.52 -8.81 -10.22
N ASN A 81 -5.39 -10.03 -10.73
CA ASN A 81 -6.44 -11.05 -10.71
C ASN A 81 -6.77 -11.50 -9.28
N CYS A 82 -5.77 -11.72 -8.43
CA CYS A 82 -5.96 -12.08 -7.03
C CYS A 82 -6.63 -10.93 -6.25
N LEU A 83 -6.20 -9.68 -6.46
CA LEU A 83 -6.78 -8.51 -5.83
C LEU A 83 -8.24 -8.30 -6.28
N TYR A 84 -8.52 -8.39 -7.58
CA TYR A 84 -9.88 -8.32 -8.11
C TYR A 84 -10.79 -9.38 -7.47
N SER A 85 -10.30 -10.59 -7.33
CA SER A 85 -11.05 -11.71 -6.74
C SER A 85 -11.27 -11.53 -5.24
N ALA A 86 -10.29 -10.95 -4.52
CA ALA A 86 -10.32 -10.80 -3.07
C ALA A 86 -10.95 -9.49 -2.58
N LYS A 87 -11.09 -8.45 -3.42
CA LYS A 87 -11.45 -7.09 -3.01
C LYS A 87 -12.68 -6.99 -2.09
N ASN A 88 -13.68 -7.84 -2.30
CA ASN A 88 -14.91 -7.87 -1.50
C ASN A 88 -14.77 -8.70 -0.21
N ASP A 89 -13.66 -9.38 -0.02
CA ASP A 89 -13.33 -10.18 1.15
C ASP A 89 -12.39 -9.45 2.14
N LEU A 90 -11.88 -8.29 1.72
CA LEU A 90 -10.94 -7.49 2.50
C LEU A 90 -11.66 -6.56 3.48
N VAL A 91 -10.90 -6.00 4.41
CA VAL A 91 -11.36 -4.97 5.35
C VAL A 91 -10.77 -3.64 4.89
N TRP A 92 -11.56 -2.87 4.13
CA TRP A 92 -11.15 -1.57 3.66
C TRP A 92 -11.35 -0.49 4.71
N LEU A 93 -10.30 0.28 4.97
CA LEU A 93 -10.26 1.36 5.94
C LEU A 93 -9.82 2.65 5.26
N GLU A 94 -10.38 3.76 5.71
CA GLU A 94 -9.91 5.10 5.40
C GLU A 94 -9.02 5.59 6.55
N ASP A 95 -7.91 6.22 6.23
CA ASP A 95 -7.14 6.94 7.23
C ASP A 95 -7.74 8.33 7.45
N ASN A 96 -8.15 8.57 8.69
CA ASN A 96 -8.66 9.86 9.16
C ASN A 96 -7.62 10.57 10.04
N SER A 97 -6.35 10.49 9.66
CA SER A 97 -5.18 11.06 10.36
C SER A 97 -4.76 10.31 11.63
N GLN A 98 -5.28 9.09 11.87
CA GLN A 98 -4.92 8.30 13.05
C GLN A 98 -3.46 7.77 13.02
N TYR A 99 -2.84 7.72 11.84
CA TYR A 99 -1.44 7.30 11.68
C TYR A 99 -0.46 8.47 11.70
N TYR A 100 -0.95 9.69 11.92
CA TYR A 100 -0.16 10.91 11.86
C TYR A 100 -0.10 11.62 13.19
N GLN A 101 0.89 12.48 13.35
CA GLN A 101 0.94 13.40 14.48
C GLN A 101 -0.30 14.31 14.52
N LEU A 102 -0.69 14.68 15.73
CA LEU A 102 -1.85 15.55 15.94
C LEU A 102 -1.71 16.87 15.15
N GLY A 103 -2.74 17.23 14.40
CA GLY A 103 -2.78 18.46 13.59
C GLY A 103 -2.11 18.31 12.21
N ALA A 104 -1.71 17.12 11.78
CA ALA A 104 -1.13 16.89 10.47
C ALA A 104 -2.03 17.38 9.32
N ASN A 105 -1.44 18.14 8.41
CA ASN A 105 -2.12 18.64 7.22
C ASN A 105 -1.87 17.74 6.00
N LEU A 106 -2.75 16.76 5.81
CA LEU A 106 -2.64 15.75 4.75
C LEU A 106 -3.10 16.21 3.36
N GLY A 107 -3.61 17.46 3.24
CA GLY A 107 -4.21 17.94 2.00
C GLY A 107 -5.63 17.41 1.75
N SER A 108 -6.35 18.11 0.88
CA SER A 108 -7.75 17.78 0.56
C SER A 108 -7.86 16.50 -0.27
N GLY A 109 -6.97 16.27 -1.22
CA GLY A 109 -6.97 15.07 -2.08
C GLY A 109 -6.88 13.79 -1.26
N TYR A 110 -5.91 13.71 -0.35
CA TYR A 110 -5.76 12.57 0.57
C TYR A 110 -7.01 12.36 1.43
N LYS A 111 -7.53 13.42 2.05
CA LYS A 111 -8.73 13.33 2.91
C LYS A 111 -9.97 12.92 2.14
N ASN A 112 -10.07 13.29 0.88
CA ASN A 112 -11.22 12.98 0.03
C ASN A 112 -11.26 11.50 -0.37
N CYS A 113 -10.11 10.89 -0.69
CA CYS A 113 -10.06 9.51 -1.14
C CYS A 113 -8.70 8.86 -0.84
N ASN A 114 -8.65 8.17 0.27
CA ASN A 114 -7.57 7.24 0.60
C ASN A 114 -8.19 5.92 1.09
N LEU A 115 -7.55 4.82 0.81
CA LEU A 115 -7.94 3.49 1.30
C LEU A 115 -6.72 2.66 1.62
N HIS A 116 -6.84 1.83 2.64
CA HIS A 116 -5.88 0.77 2.87
C HIS A 116 -6.58 -0.48 3.40
N THR A 117 -5.91 -1.61 3.29
CA THR A 117 -6.28 -2.87 3.93
C THR A 117 -5.02 -3.61 4.32
N LEU A 118 -5.00 -4.21 5.51
CA LEU A 118 -3.88 -5.03 5.97
C LEU A 118 -4.14 -6.50 5.63
N LEU A 119 -3.22 -7.07 4.88
CA LEU A 119 -3.16 -8.51 4.59
C LEU A 119 -2.35 -9.26 5.66
N ILE A 120 -1.32 -8.62 6.19
CA ILE A 120 -0.52 -9.07 7.34
C ILE A 120 -0.33 -7.89 8.27
N GLY A 121 -0.47 -8.09 9.56
CA GLY A 121 -0.29 -7.06 10.58
C GLY A 121 -1.25 -7.18 11.76
N PRO A 122 -1.23 -6.24 12.70
CA PRO A 122 -2.21 -6.18 13.78
C PRO A 122 -3.63 -5.98 13.20
N ASN A 123 -4.58 -6.77 13.65
CA ASN A 123 -5.97 -6.70 13.17
C ASN A 123 -6.13 -6.84 11.64
N SER A 124 -5.20 -7.51 10.98
CA SER A 124 -5.25 -7.73 9.53
C SER A 124 -6.41 -8.65 9.13
N CYS A 125 -6.74 -8.65 7.85
CA CYS A 125 -7.74 -9.56 7.29
C CYS A 125 -7.14 -10.88 6.77
N GLY A 126 -5.82 -11.08 6.87
CA GLY A 126 -5.10 -12.28 6.42
C GLY A 126 -4.35 -12.97 7.56
N TYR A 127 -3.17 -12.52 7.90
CA TYR A 127 -2.32 -13.12 8.92
C TYR A 127 -1.92 -12.10 9.99
N GLN A 128 -1.79 -12.53 11.24
CA GLN A 128 -1.39 -11.64 12.33
C GLN A 128 0.13 -11.48 12.36
N SER A 129 0.57 -10.26 12.61
CA SER A 129 1.95 -9.90 12.97
C SER A 129 1.91 -8.63 13.81
N ASP A 130 2.77 -8.55 14.84
CA ASP A 130 2.84 -7.41 15.75
C ASP A 130 3.96 -6.42 15.37
N ASP A 131 4.86 -6.81 14.45
CA ASP A 131 6.05 -6.05 14.07
C ASP A 131 6.26 -5.89 12.56
N PHE A 132 5.24 -6.22 11.75
CA PHE A 132 5.30 -6.16 10.30
C PHE A 132 3.92 -5.86 9.72
N LEU A 133 3.87 -4.96 8.73
CA LEU A 133 2.68 -4.70 7.93
C LEU A 133 2.92 -5.11 6.48
N LEU A 134 1.93 -5.76 5.88
CA LEU A 134 1.79 -5.90 4.43
C LEU A 134 0.34 -5.58 4.07
N GLY A 135 0.15 -4.69 3.12
CA GLY A 135 -1.20 -4.28 2.76
C GLY A 135 -1.32 -3.75 1.34
N VAL A 136 -2.54 -3.34 1.02
CA VAL A 136 -2.85 -2.58 -0.20
C VAL A 136 -3.18 -1.16 0.22
N PHE A 137 -2.61 -0.18 -0.48
CA PHE A 137 -2.85 1.24 -0.30
C PHE A 137 -3.33 1.87 -1.60
N MET A 138 -4.32 2.77 -1.52
CA MET A 138 -4.90 3.45 -2.66
C MET A 138 -5.15 4.92 -2.35
N LEU A 139 -4.86 5.77 -3.32
CA LEU A 139 -5.24 7.19 -3.33
C LEU A 139 -6.12 7.50 -4.53
N GLY A 140 -7.04 8.42 -4.35
CA GLY A 140 -7.85 8.96 -5.44
C GLY A 140 -7.00 9.68 -6.49
N PRO A 141 -7.54 9.86 -7.72
CA PRO A 141 -6.84 10.59 -8.76
C PRO A 141 -6.58 12.05 -8.34
N ARG A 142 -5.58 12.67 -8.97
CA ARG A 142 -5.23 14.09 -8.80
C ARG A 142 -4.91 14.45 -7.36
N THR A 143 -4.21 13.57 -6.66
CA THR A 143 -3.87 13.70 -5.24
C THR A 143 -2.38 13.93 -5.07
N LEU A 144 -2.02 14.95 -4.29
CA LEU A 144 -0.71 15.05 -3.69
C LEU A 144 -0.75 14.35 -2.32
N TYR A 145 0.02 13.28 -2.18
CA TYR A 145 0.36 12.71 -0.88
C TYR A 145 1.55 13.49 -0.34
N ARG A 146 1.24 14.45 0.55
CA ARG A 146 2.17 15.49 0.99
C ARG A 146 3.39 14.91 1.65
N ASP A 147 4.47 15.67 1.63
CA ASP A 147 5.75 15.31 2.25
C ASP A 147 5.58 14.89 3.69
N HIS A 148 6.03 13.70 3.99
CA HIS A 148 5.99 13.12 5.33
C HIS A 148 7.17 12.17 5.53
N LYS A 149 7.35 11.74 6.77
CA LYS A 149 8.34 10.74 7.16
C LYS A 149 7.83 9.90 8.30
N HIS A 150 8.40 8.74 8.50
CA HIS A 150 8.17 7.82 9.61
C HIS A 150 9.41 6.96 9.86
N ASP A 151 9.50 6.35 11.05
CA ASP A 151 10.68 5.55 11.43
C ASP A 151 10.60 4.10 10.89
N ALA A 152 9.47 3.69 10.33
CA ALA A 152 9.34 2.39 9.70
C ALA A 152 10.08 2.37 8.36
N PRO A 153 11.00 1.41 8.11
CA PRO A 153 11.46 1.13 6.75
C PRO A 153 10.29 0.66 5.91
N GLU A 154 10.10 1.25 4.72
CA GLU A 154 8.90 0.98 3.91
C GLU A 154 9.24 0.61 2.48
N LEU A 155 8.58 -0.45 2.00
CA LEU A 155 8.61 -0.86 0.61
C LEU A 155 7.24 -0.62 -0.03
N TYR A 156 7.22 0.07 -1.20
CA TYR A 156 6.09 0.08 -2.10
C TYR A 156 6.36 -0.74 -3.37
N LEU A 157 5.34 -1.49 -3.80
CA LEU A 157 5.24 -1.99 -5.17
C LEU A 157 4.12 -1.21 -5.87
N ASN A 158 4.49 -0.36 -6.82
CA ASN A 158 3.53 0.40 -7.60
C ASN A 158 2.76 -0.52 -8.55
N LEU A 159 1.44 -0.60 -8.39
CA LEU A 159 0.56 -1.36 -9.29
C LEU A 159 -0.05 -0.45 -10.37
N SER A 160 -0.10 0.87 -10.15
CA SER A 160 -0.64 1.86 -11.08
C SER A 160 0.28 2.04 -12.28
N ASP A 161 -0.26 2.57 -13.39
CA ASP A 161 0.53 2.84 -14.59
C ASP A 161 1.71 3.79 -14.28
N LYS A 162 1.43 4.93 -13.64
CA LYS A 162 2.44 5.91 -13.30
C LYS A 162 2.11 6.63 -11.99
N SER A 163 3.13 6.83 -11.15
CA SER A 163 3.07 7.69 -9.98
C SER A 163 4.36 8.50 -9.86
N GLY A 164 4.23 9.76 -9.46
CA GLY A 164 5.41 10.59 -9.19
C GLY A 164 5.83 10.47 -7.74
N TRP A 165 7.13 10.43 -7.49
CA TRP A 165 7.71 10.36 -6.15
C TRP A 165 8.81 11.39 -5.98
N ARG A 166 8.91 11.93 -4.77
CA ARG A 166 9.99 12.81 -4.36
C ARG A 166 10.55 12.34 -3.03
N PHE A 167 11.87 12.32 -2.93
CA PHE A 167 12.62 11.97 -1.72
C PHE A 167 13.44 13.16 -1.27
N GLU A 168 13.46 13.42 0.03
CA GLU A 168 14.07 14.58 0.63
C GLU A 168 13.61 15.89 -0.05
N LEU A 169 14.53 16.72 -0.49
CA LEU A 169 14.27 17.97 -1.24
C LEU A 169 14.60 17.80 -2.74
N GLY A 170 14.60 16.54 -3.23
CA GLY A 170 15.00 16.22 -4.58
C GLY A 170 13.92 16.50 -5.62
N GLU A 171 14.25 16.18 -6.88
CA GLU A 171 13.35 16.31 -8.02
C GLU A 171 12.29 15.19 -8.03
N TRP A 172 11.13 15.50 -8.58
CA TRP A 172 10.09 14.51 -8.84
C TRP A 172 10.51 13.51 -9.90
N LYS A 173 10.37 12.23 -9.61
CA LYS A 173 10.60 11.12 -10.54
C LYS A 173 9.33 10.32 -10.73
N ASP A 174 9.01 9.99 -11.97
CA ASP A 174 7.88 9.13 -12.30
C ASP A 174 8.31 7.66 -12.30
N TYR A 175 7.51 6.84 -11.66
CA TYR A 175 7.71 5.39 -11.53
C TYR A 175 6.56 4.67 -12.24
N PRO A 176 6.86 3.82 -13.24
CA PRO A 176 5.86 3.04 -13.94
C PRO A 176 5.32 1.88 -13.08
N ALA A 177 4.29 1.20 -13.61
CA ALA A 177 3.77 -0.03 -13.02
C ALA A 177 4.84 -1.10 -12.85
N GLY A 178 4.85 -1.75 -11.70
CA GLY A 178 5.84 -2.76 -11.31
C GLY A 178 7.09 -2.19 -10.63
N SER A 179 7.25 -0.86 -10.56
CA SER A 179 8.37 -0.27 -9.84
C SER A 179 8.31 -0.59 -8.35
N LEU A 180 9.48 -0.86 -7.81
CA LEU A 180 9.71 -0.99 -6.38
C LEU A 180 10.28 0.33 -5.87
N VAL A 181 9.70 0.87 -4.81
CA VAL A 181 10.11 2.13 -4.18
C VAL A 181 10.42 1.86 -2.73
N TRP A 182 11.60 2.27 -2.31
CA TRP A 182 12.08 2.08 -0.94
C TRP A 182 12.22 3.40 -0.22
N ASN A 183 11.63 3.50 0.96
CA ASN A 183 11.75 4.62 1.88
C ASN A 183 12.61 4.20 3.07
N GLU A 184 13.76 4.85 3.25
CA GLU A 184 14.59 4.61 4.43
C GLU A 184 13.93 5.16 5.71
N PRO A 185 14.23 4.60 6.89
CA PRO A 185 13.73 5.13 8.15
C PRO A 185 14.02 6.62 8.32
N GLY A 186 12.97 7.40 8.54
CA GLY A 186 13.08 8.85 8.74
C GLY A 186 13.30 9.67 7.48
N GLU A 187 13.38 9.04 6.31
CA GLU A 187 13.49 9.73 5.02
C GLU A 187 12.19 10.45 4.68
N ARG A 188 12.32 11.74 4.31
CA ARG A 188 11.19 12.50 3.77
C ARG A 188 10.82 11.98 2.39
N HIS A 189 9.54 11.68 2.19
CA HIS A 189 9.02 11.29 0.89
C HIS A 189 7.62 11.84 0.65
N ALA A 190 7.28 11.97 -0.63
CA ALA A 190 5.98 12.41 -1.11
C ALA A 190 5.61 11.67 -2.39
N ALA A 191 4.30 11.53 -2.65
CA ALA A 191 3.83 10.97 -3.90
C ALA A 191 2.78 11.86 -4.55
N ARG A 192 2.78 11.94 -5.89
CA ARG A 192 1.73 12.60 -6.66
C ARG A 192 1.03 11.61 -7.56
N VAL A 193 -0.29 11.68 -7.51
CA VAL A 193 -1.21 10.86 -8.28
C VAL A 193 -1.81 11.70 -9.39
N TYR A 194 -1.72 11.20 -10.61
CA TYR A 194 -2.21 11.89 -11.81
C TYR A 194 -3.71 11.62 -12.04
N GLU A 195 -4.16 11.52 -13.29
CA GLU A 195 -5.58 11.35 -13.66
C GLU A 195 -6.16 10.01 -13.26
N GLN A 196 -5.31 8.97 -13.14
CA GLN A 196 -5.75 7.64 -12.71
C GLN A 196 -5.48 7.45 -11.21
N PRO A 197 -6.33 6.69 -10.50
CA PRO A 197 -6.08 6.39 -9.09
C PRO A 197 -4.75 5.66 -8.90
N PHE A 198 -4.06 5.97 -7.83
CA PHE A 198 -2.90 5.22 -7.40
C PHE A 198 -3.31 4.01 -6.57
N ILE A 199 -2.75 2.85 -6.87
CA ILE A 199 -2.87 1.64 -6.05
C ILE A 199 -1.52 0.94 -5.95
N SER A 200 -1.17 0.46 -4.77
CA SER A 200 0.13 -0.16 -4.47
C SER A 200 -0.01 -1.27 -3.43
N ILE A 201 0.98 -2.16 -3.40
CA ILE A 201 1.28 -2.95 -2.21
C ILE A 201 2.25 -2.14 -1.38
N PHE A 202 2.07 -2.11 -0.07
CA PHE A 202 3.04 -1.52 0.86
C PHE A 202 3.44 -2.52 1.94
N ALA A 203 4.65 -2.39 2.46
CA ALA A 203 5.12 -3.12 3.61
C ALA A 203 5.90 -2.19 4.55
N TRP A 204 5.58 -2.23 5.84
CA TRP A 204 6.38 -1.65 6.92
C TRP A 204 7.08 -2.77 7.67
N LEU A 205 8.40 -2.68 7.78
CA LEU A 205 9.20 -3.81 8.24
C LEU A 205 9.39 -3.86 9.75
N GLU A 206 9.36 -2.72 10.41
CA GLU A 206 9.49 -2.56 11.86
C GLU A 206 8.98 -1.17 12.27
N ASN A 207 8.97 -0.85 13.57
CA ASN A 207 8.48 0.44 14.08
C ASN A 207 7.06 0.80 13.57
N ILE A 208 6.23 -0.21 13.37
CA ILE A 208 4.91 -0.09 12.72
C ILE A 208 3.91 0.82 13.46
N ASN A 209 4.23 1.20 14.68
CA ASN A 209 3.43 2.11 15.51
C ASN A 209 4.02 3.53 15.53
N SER A 210 5.11 3.81 14.80
CA SER A 210 5.67 5.14 14.70
C SER A 210 4.73 6.07 13.95
N PRO A 211 4.34 7.23 14.53
CA PRO A 211 3.44 8.14 13.85
C PRO A 211 4.15 8.84 12.69
N CYS A 212 3.46 8.97 11.57
CA CYS A 212 3.94 9.76 10.45
C CYS A 212 3.97 11.26 10.81
N GLN A 213 5.02 11.94 10.40
CA GLN A 213 5.20 13.39 10.54
C GLN A 213 5.05 14.04 9.17
N VAL A 214 4.08 14.93 9.03
CA VAL A 214 3.94 15.76 7.82
C VAL A 214 4.93 16.90 7.89
N LEU A 215 5.72 17.07 6.84
CA LEU A 215 6.78 18.06 6.74
C LEU A 215 6.41 19.07 5.65
N HIS A 216 6.04 20.29 6.04
CA HIS A 216 5.63 21.34 5.11
C HIS A 216 6.65 21.58 4.01
N PHE A 217 6.15 21.79 2.78
CA PHE A 217 6.93 22.22 1.62
C PHE A 217 6.19 23.32 0.86
N GLU A 218 6.94 24.28 0.33
CA GLU A 218 6.34 25.52 -0.23
C GLU A 218 5.58 25.30 -1.54
N ASP A 219 5.86 24.22 -2.27
CA ASP A 219 5.31 23.93 -3.60
C ASP A 219 3.97 23.14 -3.59
N TRP A 220 3.46 22.77 -2.42
CA TRP A 220 2.25 21.93 -2.35
C TRP A 220 1.05 22.55 -3.07
N GLU A 221 0.82 23.84 -2.90
CA GLU A 221 -0.31 24.52 -3.53
C GLU A 221 -0.17 24.54 -5.05
N GLU A 222 1.04 24.80 -5.56
CA GLU A 222 1.34 24.77 -6.99
C GLU A 222 1.09 23.37 -7.58
N ILE A 223 1.58 22.31 -6.91
CA ILE A 223 1.40 20.93 -7.34
C ILE A 223 -0.08 20.54 -7.31
N GLU A 224 -0.79 20.79 -6.21
CA GLU A 224 -2.22 20.47 -6.08
C GLU A 224 -3.04 21.19 -7.16
N ASN A 225 -2.74 22.46 -7.45
CA ASN A 225 -3.37 23.22 -8.54
C ASN A 225 -3.03 22.63 -9.92
N SER A 226 -1.81 22.16 -10.14
CA SER A 226 -1.41 21.55 -11.41
C SER A 226 -2.11 20.20 -11.64
N LEU A 227 -2.28 19.39 -10.58
CA LEU A 227 -2.98 18.11 -10.63
C LEU A 227 -4.51 18.28 -10.85
N SER A 228 -5.07 19.42 -10.49
CA SER A 228 -6.51 19.70 -10.60
C SER A 228 -6.97 20.07 -12.01
N LYS A 229 -6.04 20.39 -12.90
CA LYS A 229 -6.28 20.74 -14.32
C LYS A 229 -6.41 19.48 -15.17
#